data_6b8af128903aefaf6f617a155528e7b3
#
_entry.id   6b8af128903aefaf6f617a155528e7b3
#
_cell.length_a   1.000
_cell.length_b   1.000
_cell.length_c   1.000
_cell.angle_alpha   90.00
_cell.angle_beta   90.00
_cell.angle_gamma   90.00
#
_symmetry.space_group_name_H-M   'P 1'
#
loop_
_entity.id
_entity.type
_entity.pdbx_description
1 polymer ?
#
loop_
_entity_poly.entity_id
_entity_poly.type
_entity_poly.pdbx_seq_one_letter_code
_entity_poly.pdbx_strand_id
1 'polypeptide(L)'
;NIKSPAETGKSFKSNSELKAKYFFQQSKVITISDDSGLCIQCLGNKPGIYSARWAKKYSSYNKAMLKIIQLIKNKNKNKKKQNTKAKFICSLTLRFNSQKKITTIGEINGNISNKILGKNGFGYDSIFIPTGYTLTFGQMGKKKKMLIDHRNVAFKKLKKKINIL
;
A
#
# COMPACT_ATOMS: atom_id res chain seq x y z
N ASN A 1 25.92 1.95 -1.75
CA ASN A 1 24.51 2.35 -1.87
C ASN A 1 23.86 1.56 -3.01
N ILE A 2 23.02 0.56 -2.69
CA ILE A 2 22.36 -0.29 -3.71
C ILE A 2 21.10 0.44 -4.20
N LYS A 3 21.03 0.75 -5.49
CA LYS A 3 19.83 1.35 -6.09
C LYS A 3 18.68 0.33 -6.13
N SER A 4 17.45 0.78 -5.93
CA SER A 4 16.27 -0.06 -6.03
C SER A 4 16.05 -0.52 -7.49
N PRO A 5 15.70 -1.80 -7.73
CA PRO A 5 15.40 -2.28 -9.07
C PRO A 5 14.08 -1.70 -9.60
N ALA A 6 13.92 -1.74 -10.92
CA ALA A 6 12.65 -1.40 -11.55
C ALA A 6 11.56 -2.43 -11.15
N GLU A 7 10.40 -1.95 -10.80
CA GLU A 7 9.24 -2.77 -10.45
C GLU A 7 8.49 -3.19 -11.72
N THR A 8 8.89 -4.32 -12.28
CA THR A 8 8.32 -4.90 -13.53
C THR A 8 7.23 -5.94 -13.28
N GLY A 9 7.00 -6.27 -12.01
CA GLY A 9 5.99 -7.26 -11.62
C GLY A 9 4.55 -6.77 -11.86
N LYS A 10 3.65 -7.72 -12.11
CA LYS A 10 2.22 -7.45 -12.36
C LYS A 10 1.36 -7.49 -11.08
N SER A 11 1.97 -7.67 -9.91
CA SER A 11 1.29 -7.71 -8.62
C SER A 11 2.19 -7.20 -7.50
N PHE A 12 1.60 -6.82 -6.36
CA PHE A 12 2.36 -6.47 -5.14
C PHE A 12 3.30 -7.61 -4.73
N LYS A 13 2.82 -8.87 -4.82
CA LYS A 13 3.61 -10.05 -4.50
C LYS A 13 4.84 -10.15 -5.42
N SER A 14 4.65 -10.10 -6.71
CA SER A 14 5.77 -10.22 -7.66
C SER A 14 6.79 -9.09 -7.52
N ASN A 15 6.35 -7.86 -7.25
CA ASN A 15 7.26 -6.74 -7.02
C ASN A 15 8.04 -6.87 -5.71
N SER A 16 7.39 -7.26 -4.59
CA SER A 16 8.11 -7.47 -3.32
C SER A 16 9.12 -8.62 -3.43
N GLU A 17 8.76 -9.72 -4.11
CA GLU A 17 9.67 -10.84 -4.36
C GLU A 17 10.86 -10.47 -5.27
N LEU A 18 10.60 -9.69 -6.32
CA LEU A 18 11.63 -9.16 -7.20
C LEU A 18 12.63 -8.30 -6.42
N LYS A 19 12.14 -7.35 -5.63
CA LYS A 19 12.99 -6.48 -4.80
C LYS A 19 13.81 -7.29 -3.79
N ALA A 20 13.19 -8.24 -3.08
CA ALA A 20 13.88 -9.09 -2.12
C ALA A 20 14.97 -9.94 -2.78
N LYS A 21 14.71 -10.50 -3.97
CA LYS A 21 15.69 -11.26 -4.75
C LYS A 21 16.86 -10.37 -5.16
N TYR A 22 16.58 -9.21 -5.71
CA TYR A 22 17.59 -8.26 -6.17
C TYR A 22 18.52 -7.83 -5.05
N PHE A 23 17.97 -7.35 -3.93
CA PHE A 23 18.79 -6.89 -2.80
C PHE A 23 19.59 -8.02 -2.17
N PHE A 24 19.04 -9.24 -2.06
CA PHE A 24 19.78 -10.41 -1.61
C PHE A 24 20.95 -10.74 -2.53
N GLN A 25 20.75 -10.69 -3.84
CA GLN A 25 21.82 -10.96 -4.82
C GLN A 25 22.99 -9.97 -4.70
N GLN A 26 22.69 -8.69 -4.40
CA GLN A 26 23.71 -7.65 -4.25
C GLN A 26 24.41 -7.69 -2.89
N SER A 27 23.69 -7.93 -1.81
CA SER A 27 24.21 -7.81 -0.44
C SER A 27 24.67 -9.13 0.17
N LYS A 28 24.16 -10.27 -0.35
CA LYS A 28 24.37 -11.62 0.22
C LYS A 28 23.85 -11.81 1.65
N VAL A 29 23.10 -10.85 2.18
CA VAL A 29 22.48 -10.93 3.53
C VAL A 29 20.99 -11.17 3.44
N ILE A 30 20.37 -11.67 4.52
CA ILE A 30 18.91 -11.80 4.63
C ILE A 30 18.26 -10.46 4.35
N THR A 31 17.31 -10.44 3.43
CA THR A 31 16.64 -9.20 3.01
C THR A 31 15.15 -9.25 3.23
N ILE A 32 14.60 -8.11 3.64
CA ILE A 32 13.15 -7.88 3.67
C ILE A 32 12.80 -6.76 2.71
N SER A 33 11.74 -6.95 1.93
CA SER A 33 11.22 -5.88 1.06
C SER A 33 9.71 -5.89 1.03
N ASP A 34 9.11 -4.70 0.81
CA ASP A 34 7.68 -4.56 0.63
C ASP A 34 7.34 -3.96 -0.74
N ASP A 35 6.13 -4.28 -1.20
CA ASP A 35 5.43 -3.52 -2.22
C ASP A 35 4.02 -3.24 -1.74
N SER A 36 3.62 -1.97 -1.80
CA SER A 36 2.39 -1.51 -1.18
C SER A 36 1.68 -0.46 -2.02
N GLY A 37 0.36 -0.44 -1.92
CA GLY A 37 -0.42 0.56 -2.63
C GLY A 37 -1.88 0.62 -2.25
N LEU A 38 -2.54 1.65 -2.78
CA LEU A 38 -3.96 1.94 -2.61
C LEU A 38 -4.74 1.36 -3.80
N CYS A 39 -5.73 0.53 -3.53
CA CYS A 39 -6.66 -0.02 -4.52
C CYS A 39 -8.05 0.57 -4.30
N ILE A 40 -8.64 1.19 -5.32
CA ILE A 40 -9.96 1.85 -5.25
C ILE A 40 -10.93 1.13 -6.17
N GLN A 41 -11.98 0.57 -5.58
CA GLN A 41 -12.89 -0.34 -6.28
C GLN A 41 -13.53 0.31 -7.52
N CYS A 42 -14.11 1.51 -7.41
CA CYS A 42 -14.77 2.18 -8.53
C CYS A 42 -13.80 2.65 -9.64
N LEU A 43 -12.50 2.62 -9.39
CA LEU A 43 -11.45 2.94 -10.36
C LEU A 43 -10.76 1.68 -10.92
N GLY A 44 -11.37 0.49 -10.80
CA GLY A 44 -10.79 -0.77 -11.26
C GLY A 44 -9.50 -1.13 -10.50
N ASN A 45 -9.50 -0.91 -9.19
CA ASN A 45 -8.36 -1.09 -8.28
C ASN A 45 -7.13 -0.20 -8.57
N LYS A 46 -7.28 0.84 -9.39
CA LYS A 46 -6.24 1.86 -9.56
C LYS A 46 -6.17 2.77 -8.33
N PRO A 47 -4.98 3.33 -8.00
CA PRO A 47 -3.68 3.16 -8.66
C PRO A 47 -3.00 1.78 -8.47
N GLY A 48 -3.32 1.01 -7.43
CA GLY A 48 -2.76 -0.33 -7.19
C GLY A 48 -1.23 -0.32 -7.09
N ILE A 49 -0.56 -1.21 -7.80
CA ILE A 49 0.92 -1.29 -7.88
C ILE A 49 1.56 -0.02 -8.45
N TYR A 50 0.79 0.87 -9.03
CA TYR A 50 1.26 2.15 -9.59
C TYR A 50 1.11 3.32 -8.61
N SER A 51 0.85 3.06 -7.32
CA SER A 51 0.58 4.11 -6.32
C SER A 51 1.66 5.18 -6.26
N ALA A 52 2.94 4.80 -6.15
CA ALA A 52 4.05 5.75 -6.17
C ALA A 52 4.24 6.43 -7.54
N ARG A 53 3.99 5.69 -8.62
CA ARG A 53 4.09 6.24 -9.99
C ARG A 53 3.02 7.28 -10.27
N TRP A 54 1.82 7.14 -9.69
CA TRP A 54 0.79 8.18 -9.79
C TRP A 54 1.22 9.47 -9.07
N ALA A 55 1.82 9.37 -7.87
CA ALA A 55 2.36 10.53 -7.18
C ALA A 55 3.42 11.25 -8.02
N LYS A 56 4.33 10.49 -8.64
CA LYS A 56 5.33 11.04 -9.58
C LYS A 56 4.68 11.67 -10.80
N LYS A 57 3.71 11.00 -11.44
CA LYS A 57 2.96 11.51 -12.61
C LYS A 57 2.27 12.84 -12.32
N TYR A 58 1.69 12.99 -11.13
CA TYR A 58 0.98 14.21 -10.72
C TYR A 58 1.87 15.17 -9.91
N SER A 59 3.18 14.98 -9.91
CA SER A 59 4.20 15.82 -9.26
C SER A 59 4.16 15.82 -7.72
N SER A 60 3.17 15.23 -7.08
CA SER A 60 3.11 15.04 -5.62
C SER A 60 1.99 14.10 -5.21
N TYR A 61 2.09 13.54 -3.99
CA TYR A 61 0.97 12.79 -3.40
C TYR A 61 -0.27 13.66 -3.21
N ASN A 62 -0.11 14.94 -2.87
CA ASN A 62 -1.24 15.85 -2.69
C ASN A 62 -2.05 16.02 -3.99
N LYS A 63 -1.37 16.31 -5.10
CA LYS A 63 -2.02 16.41 -6.42
C LYS A 63 -2.62 15.08 -6.87
N ALA A 64 -1.95 13.95 -6.59
CA ALA A 64 -2.49 12.62 -6.89
C ALA A 64 -3.76 12.31 -6.07
N MET A 65 -3.81 12.71 -4.78
CA MET A 65 -5.00 12.57 -3.95
C MET A 65 -6.17 13.42 -4.47
N LEU A 66 -5.94 14.68 -4.84
CA LEU A 66 -6.98 15.53 -5.46
C LEU A 66 -7.50 14.90 -6.75
N LYS A 67 -6.61 14.36 -7.60
CA LYS A 67 -7.02 13.65 -8.82
C LYS A 67 -7.86 12.41 -8.53
N ILE A 68 -7.51 11.62 -7.53
CA ILE A 68 -8.30 10.46 -7.10
C ILE A 68 -9.70 10.88 -6.68
N ILE A 69 -9.82 11.90 -5.82
CA ILE A 69 -11.12 12.43 -5.35
C ILE A 69 -11.98 12.87 -6.54
N GLN A 70 -11.40 13.61 -7.49
CA GLN A 70 -12.07 14.03 -8.72
C GLN A 70 -12.56 12.84 -9.56
N LEU A 71 -11.71 11.82 -9.76
CA LEU A 71 -12.05 10.62 -10.53
C LEU A 71 -13.20 9.84 -9.88
N ILE A 72 -13.18 9.70 -8.54
CA ILE A 72 -14.26 9.05 -7.78
C ILE A 72 -15.56 9.84 -7.92
N LYS A 73 -15.51 11.17 -7.78
CA LYS A 73 -16.69 12.05 -7.98
C LYS A 73 -17.30 11.85 -9.37
N ASN A 74 -16.48 11.84 -10.42
CA ASN A 74 -16.93 11.65 -11.78
C ASN A 74 -17.55 10.25 -11.99
N LYS A 75 -16.95 9.20 -11.44
CA LYS A 75 -17.48 7.82 -11.52
C LYS A 75 -18.80 7.62 -10.77
N ASN A 76 -19.08 8.47 -9.81
CA ASN A 76 -20.29 8.40 -8.99
C ASN A 76 -21.36 9.43 -9.38
N LYS A 77 -21.12 10.30 -10.38
CA LYS A 77 -21.99 11.44 -10.74
C LYS A 77 -23.46 11.07 -10.88
N ASN A 78 -23.76 9.92 -11.51
CA ASN A 78 -25.13 9.48 -11.80
C ASN A 78 -25.53 8.26 -10.94
N LYS A 79 -24.86 8.00 -9.81
CA LYS A 79 -25.17 6.86 -8.95
C LYS A 79 -25.94 7.29 -7.71
N LYS A 80 -27.08 6.62 -7.43
CA LYS A 80 -27.84 6.81 -6.18
C LYS A 80 -26.98 6.52 -4.94
N LYS A 81 -26.09 5.51 -5.00
CA LYS A 81 -25.15 5.16 -3.92
C LYS A 81 -23.71 5.33 -4.40
N GLN A 82 -22.98 6.19 -3.72
CA GLN A 82 -21.57 6.44 -4.04
C GLN A 82 -20.68 5.26 -3.63
N ASN A 83 -19.80 4.85 -4.52
CA ASN A 83 -18.81 3.82 -4.23
C ASN A 83 -17.44 4.48 -3.99
N THR A 84 -17.07 4.55 -2.72
CA THR A 84 -15.78 5.06 -2.25
C THR A 84 -14.90 3.94 -1.69
N LYS A 85 -15.34 2.67 -1.80
CA LYS A 85 -14.64 1.51 -1.25
C LYS A 85 -13.22 1.42 -1.79
N ALA A 86 -12.29 1.23 -0.86
CA ALA A 86 -10.88 1.11 -1.17
C ALA A 86 -10.20 0.16 -0.18
N LYS A 87 -8.99 -0.27 -0.51
CA LYS A 87 -8.13 -1.00 0.41
C LYS A 87 -6.67 -0.61 0.21
N PHE A 88 -5.91 -0.57 1.29
CA PHE A 88 -4.46 -0.65 1.23
C PHE A 88 -4.00 -2.10 1.25
N ILE A 89 -3.01 -2.40 0.42
CA ILE A 89 -2.35 -3.71 0.35
C ILE A 89 -0.86 -3.51 0.60
N CYS A 90 -0.26 -4.44 1.36
CA CYS A 90 1.17 -4.61 1.48
C CYS A 90 1.53 -6.07 1.22
N SER A 91 2.40 -6.33 0.28
CA SER A 91 3.11 -7.60 0.16
C SER A 91 4.49 -7.45 0.79
N LEU A 92 4.80 -8.27 1.78
CA LEU A 92 6.06 -8.28 2.49
C LEU A 92 6.78 -9.60 2.22
N THR A 93 8.00 -9.52 1.69
CA THR A 93 8.83 -10.68 1.37
C THR A 93 10.11 -10.67 2.19
N LEU A 94 10.33 -11.74 2.96
CA LEU A 94 11.59 -12.06 3.63
C LEU A 94 12.30 -13.13 2.81
N ARG A 95 13.54 -12.87 2.39
CA ARG A 95 14.39 -13.81 1.67
C ARG A 95 15.59 -14.17 2.52
N PHE A 96 15.76 -15.47 2.78
CA PHE A 96 16.83 -16.02 3.61
C PHE A 96 18.06 -16.35 2.76
N ASN A 97 17.85 -16.95 1.57
CA ASN A 97 18.90 -17.33 0.64
C ASN A 97 18.35 -17.39 -0.81
N SER A 98 19.10 -17.97 -1.74
CA SER A 98 18.70 -18.07 -3.15
C SER A 98 17.41 -18.88 -3.37
N GLN A 99 17.10 -19.83 -2.52
CA GLN A 99 15.97 -20.75 -2.64
C GLN A 99 14.83 -20.42 -1.66
N LYS A 100 15.15 -20.09 -0.40
CA LYS A 100 14.16 -19.94 0.69
C LYS A 100 13.69 -18.48 0.82
N LYS A 101 12.38 -18.28 0.72
CA LYS A 101 11.70 -17.02 0.99
C LYS A 101 10.34 -17.25 1.63
N ILE A 102 9.84 -16.26 2.35
CA ILE A 102 8.46 -16.18 2.86
C ILE A 102 7.86 -14.89 2.34
N THR A 103 6.68 -14.97 1.73
CA THR A 103 5.91 -13.79 1.34
C THR A 103 4.57 -13.80 2.06
N THR A 104 4.17 -12.65 2.59
CA THR A 104 2.89 -12.43 3.26
C THR A 104 2.20 -11.20 2.71
N ILE A 105 0.86 -11.21 2.73
CA ILE A 105 0.04 -10.09 2.29
C ILE A 105 -0.82 -9.60 3.45
N GLY A 106 -0.72 -8.31 3.73
CA GLY A 106 -1.61 -7.59 4.64
C GLY A 106 -2.51 -6.65 3.86
N GLU A 107 -3.78 -6.63 4.22
CA GLU A 107 -4.78 -5.74 3.64
C GLU A 107 -5.55 -5.04 4.74
N ILE A 108 -5.96 -3.82 4.50
CA ILE A 108 -6.95 -3.11 5.29
C ILE A 108 -7.98 -2.47 4.38
N ASN A 109 -9.25 -2.77 4.64
CA ASN A 109 -10.37 -2.19 3.91
C ASN A 109 -10.75 -0.82 4.49
N GLY A 110 -11.35 0.01 3.67
CA GLY A 110 -11.79 1.34 4.05
C GLY A 110 -12.52 2.05 2.92
N ASN A 111 -12.62 3.36 3.06
CA ASN A 111 -13.25 4.25 2.09
C ASN A 111 -12.34 5.45 1.80
N ILE A 112 -12.53 6.06 0.64
CA ILE A 112 -11.86 7.31 0.29
C ILE A 112 -12.71 8.49 0.77
N SER A 113 -12.07 9.39 1.53
CA SER A 113 -12.60 10.68 1.90
C SER A 113 -12.80 11.59 0.69
N ASN A 114 -13.82 12.44 0.71
CA ASN A 114 -14.03 13.49 -0.31
C ASN A 114 -13.11 14.71 -0.14
N LYS A 115 -12.28 14.73 0.90
CA LYS A 115 -11.30 15.79 1.22
C LYS A 115 -9.98 15.17 1.68
N ILE A 116 -8.89 15.92 1.53
CA ILE A 116 -7.60 15.59 2.13
C ILE A 116 -7.65 16.06 3.59
N LEU A 117 -7.52 15.12 4.55
CA LEU A 117 -7.68 15.38 5.98
C LEU A 117 -6.48 14.82 6.76
N GLY A 118 -5.89 15.69 7.59
CA GLY A 118 -4.74 15.35 8.42
C GLY A 118 -3.40 15.46 7.67
N LYS A 119 -2.31 15.50 8.46
CA LYS A 119 -0.93 15.66 7.98
C LYS A 119 -0.01 14.52 8.41
N ASN A 120 -0.54 13.56 9.18
CA ASN A 120 0.24 12.41 9.64
C ASN A 120 0.37 11.34 8.55
N GLY A 121 1.36 10.47 8.71
CA GLY A 121 1.60 9.38 7.78
C GLY A 121 2.27 9.82 6.49
N PHE A 122 1.98 9.12 5.39
CA PHE A 122 2.58 9.38 4.08
C PHE A 122 1.69 8.82 2.96
N GLY A 123 2.03 9.14 1.73
CA GLY A 123 1.32 8.61 0.57
C GLY A 123 -0.13 9.09 0.48
N TYR A 124 -1.05 8.17 0.50
CA TYR A 124 -2.49 8.42 0.39
C TYR A 124 -3.23 8.37 1.73
N ASP A 125 -2.51 8.42 2.85
CA ASP A 125 -3.07 8.31 4.19
C ASP A 125 -4.13 9.37 4.49
N SER A 126 -3.94 10.60 4.00
CA SER A 126 -4.85 11.72 4.26
C SER A 126 -6.19 11.64 3.53
N ILE A 127 -6.40 10.63 2.68
CA ILE A 127 -7.70 10.38 2.04
C ILE A 127 -8.28 9.00 2.38
N PHE A 128 -7.60 8.16 3.15
CA PHE A 128 -8.04 6.81 3.45
C PHE A 128 -8.61 6.70 4.86
N ILE A 129 -9.90 6.37 4.96
CA ILE A 129 -10.63 6.12 6.20
C ILE A 129 -10.77 4.60 6.36
N PRO A 130 -10.07 3.95 7.31
CA PRO A 130 -10.18 2.52 7.50
C PRO A 130 -11.56 2.12 8.03
N THR A 131 -12.02 0.92 7.69
CA THR A 131 -13.30 0.37 8.18
C THR A 131 -13.32 0.36 9.71
N GLY A 132 -14.45 0.81 10.29
CA GLY A 132 -14.63 0.94 11.74
C GLY A 132 -14.10 2.25 12.34
N TYR A 133 -13.63 3.18 11.48
CA TYR A 133 -13.16 4.49 11.91
C TYR A 133 -13.82 5.62 11.14
N THR A 134 -13.83 6.82 11.72
CA THR A 134 -14.30 8.06 11.09
C THR A 134 -13.15 8.97 10.64
N LEU A 135 -11.94 8.74 11.17
CA LEU A 135 -10.75 9.52 10.87
C LEU A 135 -9.95 8.87 9.74
N THR A 136 -9.34 9.69 8.89
CA THR A 136 -8.35 9.22 7.92
C THR A 136 -7.07 8.77 8.63
N PHE A 137 -6.26 7.94 7.98
CA PHE A 137 -4.91 7.65 8.48
C PHE A 137 -4.06 8.91 8.67
N GLY A 138 -4.28 9.95 7.85
CA GLY A 138 -3.63 11.24 7.99
C GLY A 138 -4.02 12.03 9.24
N GLN A 139 -5.19 11.75 9.82
CA GLN A 139 -5.66 12.34 11.08
C GLN A 139 -5.28 11.50 12.31
N MET A 140 -4.98 10.21 12.11
CA MET A 140 -4.63 9.31 13.21
C MET A 140 -3.23 9.58 13.72
N GLY A 141 -3.05 9.43 15.04
CA GLY A 141 -1.71 9.39 15.64
C GLY A 141 -0.90 8.18 15.15
N LYS A 142 0.42 8.35 15.00
CA LYS A 142 1.35 7.35 14.46
C LYS A 142 1.20 5.97 15.13
N LYS A 143 1.15 5.92 16.45
CA LYS A 143 1.01 4.65 17.21
C LYS A 143 -0.28 3.91 16.84
N LYS A 144 -1.43 4.60 16.82
CA LYS A 144 -2.73 4.01 16.48
C LYS A 144 -2.74 3.47 15.04
N LYS A 145 -2.26 4.26 14.07
CA LYS A 145 -2.16 3.83 12.67
C LYS A 145 -1.29 2.58 12.54
N MET A 146 -0.09 2.56 13.14
CA MET A 146 0.83 1.43 13.07
C MET A 146 0.23 0.12 13.59
N LEU A 147 -0.71 0.16 14.53
CA LEU A 147 -1.35 -1.05 15.07
C LEU A 147 -2.35 -1.70 14.11
N ILE A 148 -2.90 -0.95 13.17
CA ILE A 148 -4.01 -1.40 12.31
C ILE A 148 -3.69 -1.39 10.82
N ASP A 149 -2.58 -0.80 10.38
CA ASP A 149 -2.31 -0.65 8.96
C ASP A 149 -1.93 -1.96 8.25
N HIS A 150 -1.98 -1.93 6.93
CA HIS A 150 -1.71 -3.07 6.05
C HIS A 150 -0.29 -3.65 6.22
N ARG A 151 0.70 -2.81 6.57
CA ARG A 151 2.08 -3.27 6.83
C ARG A 151 2.16 -4.09 8.11
N ASN A 152 1.50 -3.63 9.18
CA ASN A 152 1.44 -4.37 10.43
C ASN A 152 0.71 -5.70 10.26
N VAL A 153 -0.39 -5.73 9.48
CA VAL A 153 -1.08 -6.99 9.16
C VAL A 153 -0.15 -7.96 8.42
N ALA A 154 0.59 -7.48 7.41
CA ALA A 154 1.56 -8.30 6.69
C ALA A 154 2.68 -8.79 7.61
N PHE A 155 3.20 -7.91 8.47
CA PHE A 155 4.28 -8.22 9.41
C PHE A 155 3.86 -9.25 10.47
N LYS A 156 2.67 -9.13 11.06
CA LYS A 156 2.13 -10.12 12.00
C LYS A 156 2.01 -11.51 11.37
N LYS A 157 1.56 -11.58 10.11
CA LYS A 157 1.51 -12.83 9.35
C LYS A 157 2.91 -13.39 9.09
N LEU A 158 3.88 -12.53 8.76
CA LEU A 158 5.27 -12.92 8.54
C LEU A 158 5.88 -13.49 9.82
N LYS A 159 5.73 -12.79 10.96
CA LYS A 159 6.21 -13.24 12.27
C LYS A 159 5.69 -14.63 12.62
N LYS A 160 4.38 -14.89 12.44
CA LYS A 160 3.79 -16.21 12.67
C LYS A 160 4.45 -17.30 11.81
N LYS A 161 4.74 -17.02 10.53
CA LYS A 161 5.38 -18.00 9.63
C LYS A 161 6.85 -18.26 9.97
N ILE A 162 7.57 -17.27 10.49
CA ILE A 162 8.95 -17.43 10.94
C ILE A 162 9.03 -18.31 12.19
N ASN A 163 8.11 -18.13 13.13
CA ASN A 163 8.08 -18.89 14.39
C ASN A 163 7.71 -20.38 14.21
N ILE A 164 7.30 -20.80 13.00
CA ILE A 164 6.98 -22.19 12.64
C ILE A 164 8.17 -22.86 11.90
N LEU A 165 9.22 -22.12 11.59
CA LEU A 165 10.44 -22.61 10.92
C LEU A 165 11.49 -23.11 11.91
#